data_c9e28f29dfa74e94c0abab77706fb3d8
#
_entry.id   c9e28f29dfa74e94c0abab77706fb3d8
#
_cell.length_a   1.000
_cell.length_b   1.000
_cell.length_c   1.000
_cell.angle_alpha   90.00
_cell.angle_beta   90.00
_cell.angle_gamma   90.00
#
_symmetry.space_group_name_H-M   'P 1'
#
loop_
_entity.id
_entity.type
_entity.pdbx_description
1 polymer ?
#
loop_
_entity_poly.entity_id
_entity_poly.type
_entity_poly.pdbx_seq_one_letter_code
_entity_poly.pdbx_strand_id
1 'polypeptide(L)'
;MRNLKVMMAYRGTNYHGFQRQENALTVQEVVEEKVSSVLNEKVIINGCSRTDTGVHANNYCFSVLTESRIPPLNFVRGVNGRLPDDISILSCEEVPEDFHARFSCKAKEYIYKIHNSESKNPFETDLSYHYRRPLDAELIRKAAEKFVGTHDFCAFSSDCSDKKTTIRTIYYFNIEIAGDSVKILVKGDGFLYNMIRIM
;
A
#
# COMPACT_ATOMS: atom_id res chain seq x y z
N MET A 1 15.76 23.50 -5.10
CA MET A 1 14.76 22.59 -4.47
C MET A 1 15.37 21.18 -4.48
N ARG A 2 15.09 20.33 -3.53
CA ARG A 2 15.57 18.94 -3.49
C ARG A 2 14.37 18.00 -3.40
N ASN A 3 14.49 16.80 -3.90
CA ASN A 3 13.44 15.79 -3.87
C ASN A 3 13.84 14.64 -2.94
N LEU A 4 12.97 14.31 -2.00
CA LEU A 4 13.16 13.21 -1.07
C LEU A 4 12.24 12.06 -1.44
N LYS A 5 12.83 10.87 -1.58
CA LYS A 5 12.10 9.60 -1.63
C LYS A 5 12.06 9.02 -0.23
N VAL A 6 10.88 8.74 0.25
CA VAL A 6 10.63 8.29 1.61
C VAL A 6 9.88 6.96 1.58
N MET A 7 10.39 6.00 2.35
CA MET A 7 9.69 4.73 2.58
C MET A 7 9.04 4.75 3.95
N MET A 8 7.80 4.27 4.04
CA MET A 8 7.06 4.20 5.29
C MET A 8 6.21 2.93 5.40
N ALA A 9 5.83 2.60 6.62
CA ALA A 9 4.83 1.58 6.93
C ALA A 9 3.67 2.21 7.71
N TYR A 10 2.46 1.65 7.55
CA TYR A 10 1.31 2.07 8.33
C TYR A 10 0.26 0.97 8.50
N ARG A 11 -0.46 1.00 9.61
CA ARG A 11 -1.70 0.26 9.81
C ARG A 11 -2.87 1.16 9.42
N GLY A 12 -3.58 0.76 8.38
CA GLY A 12 -4.68 1.58 7.81
C GLY A 12 -6.01 1.49 8.56
N THR A 13 -6.11 0.69 9.63
CA THR A 13 -7.37 0.41 10.35
C THR A 13 -8.14 1.69 10.71
N ASN A 14 -7.43 2.71 11.18
CA ASN A 14 -8.02 3.97 11.67
C ASN A 14 -8.16 5.04 10.57
N TYR A 15 -7.85 4.71 9.30
CA TYR A 15 -7.79 5.67 8.21
C TYR A 15 -8.73 5.33 7.06
N HIS A 16 -9.32 6.35 6.47
CA HIS A 16 -10.16 6.23 5.27
C HIS A 16 -9.32 6.19 3.99
N GLY A 17 -8.32 5.32 3.99
CA GLY A 17 -7.37 5.14 2.90
C GLY A 17 -6.19 6.11 2.97
N PHE A 18 -5.38 6.09 1.89
CA PHE A 18 -4.19 6.92 1.84
C PHE A 18 -4.50 8.36 1.48
N GLN A 19 -5.24 8.58 0.39
CA GLN A 19 -5.40 9.91 -0.21
C GLN A 19 -6.26 10.84 0.63
N ARG A 20 -5.80 12.09 0.81
CA ARG A 20 -6.50 13.16 1.52
C ARG A 20 -7.93 13.34 1.01
N GLN A 21 -8.87 13.49 1.94
CA GLN A 21 -10.30 13.71 1.75
C GLN A 21 -10.80 14.77 2.72
N GLU A 22 -11.85 15.51 2.35
CA GLU A 22 -12.35 16.62 3.18
C GLU A 22 -13.02 16.15 4.49
N ASN A 23 -13.67 14.98 4.47
CA ASN A 23 -14.55 14.54 5.55
C ASN A 23 -14.04 13.29 6.30
N ALA A 24 -12.76 12.93 6.15
CA ALA A 24 -12.25 11.73 6.77
C ALA A 24 -10.74 11.80 7.01
N LEU A 25 -10.29 11.27 8.15
CA LEU A 25 -8.88 11.17 8.49
C LEU A 25 -8.18 10.19 7.54
N THR A 26 -7.08 10.61 6.94
CA THR A 26 -6.32 9.82 5.96
C THR A 26 -4.84 9.76 6.31
N VAL A 27 -4.15 8.72 5.83
CA VAL A 27 -2.71 8.56 6.06
C VAL A 27 -1.93 9.74 5.48
N GLN A 28 -2.28 10.20 4.27
CA GLN A 28 -1.62 11.33 3.61
C GLN A 28 -1.72 12.61 4.45
N GLU A 29 -2.87 12.92 5.00
CA GLU A 29 -3.08 14.12 5.82
C GLU A 29 -2.20 14.13 7.06
N VAL A 30 -2.18 13.03 7.80
CA VAL A 30 -1.34 12.91 9.01
C VAL A 30 0.13 13.03 8.66
N VAL A 31 0.58 12.33 7.61
CA VAL A 31 1.99 12.36 7.20
C VAL A 31 2.38 13.75 6.70
N GLU A 32 1.57 14.41 5.87
CA GLU A 32 1.84 15.77 5.38
C GLU A 32 1.97 16.78 6.51
N GLU A 33 1.12 16.70 7.53
CA GLU A 33 1.18 17.59 8.71
C GLU A 33 2.52 17.42 9.45
N LYS A 34 2.93 16.17 9.73
CA LYS A 34 4.16 15.91 10.49
C LYS A 34 5.43 16.19 9.67
N VAL A 35 5.41 15.86 8.39
CA VAL A 35 6.50 16.21 7.46
C VAL A 35 6.63 17.72 7.34
N SER A 36 5.54 18.46 7.13
CA SER A 36 5.55 19.93 7.06
C SER A 36 6.10 20.58 8.33
N SER A 37 5.73 20.04 9.49
CA SER A 37 6.24 20.50 10.80
C SER A 37 7.75 20.32 10.96
N VAL A 38 8.31 19.20 10.45
CA VAL A 38 9.75 18.91 10.54
C VAL A 38 10.55 19.73 9.53
N LEU A 39 10.03 19.91 8.33
CA LEU A 39 10.67 20.70 7.28
C LEU A 39 10.53 22.22 7.50
N ASN A 40 9.62 22.62 8.40
CA ASN A 40 9.24 24.01 8.64
C ASN A 40 8.73 24.73 7.39
N GLU A 41 8.03 23.99 6.52
CA GLU A 41 7.39 24.47 5.30
C GLU A 41 6.15 23.63 4.97
N LYS A 42 5.15 24.23 4.31
CA LYS A 42 3.97 23.49 3.87
C LYS A 42 4.33 22.68 2.63
N VAL A 43 4.26 21.35 2.75
CA VAL A 43 4.55 20.44 1.63
C VAL A 43 3.35 19.56 1.30
N ILE A 44 3.34 19.06 0.06
CA ILE A 44 2.42 18.04 -0.43
C ILE A 44 3.24 16.81 -0.79
N ILE A 45 2.86 15.66 -0.26
CA ILE A 45 3.51 14.39 -0.59
C ILE A 45 2.85 13.71 -1.78
N ASN A 46 3.66 13.12 -2.65
CA ASN A 46 3.21 12.32 -3.79
C ASN A 46 3.34 10.83 -3.45
N GLY A 47 2.24 10.17 -3.12
CA GLY A 47 2.24 8.73 -2.83
C GLY A 47 2.32 7.86 -4.07
N CYS A 48 2.95 6.68 -3.97
CA CYS A 48 3.11 5.74 -5.08
C CYS A 48 1.79 5.08 -5.51
N SER A 49 0.78 5.05 -4.64
CA SER A 49 -0.49 4.36 -4.86
C SER A 49 -1.59 4.96 -3.99
N ARG A 50 -2.84 4.81 -4.43
CA ARG A 50 -3.99 4.95 -3.54
C ARG A 50 -4.24 3.60 -2.88
N THR A 51 -4.48 3.59 -1.58
CA THR A 51 -4.99 2.44 -0.85
C THR A 51 -6.37 2.77 -0.31
N ASP A 52 -7.24 1.77 -0.28
CA ASP A 52 -8.60 1.93 0.22
C ASP A 52 -8.64 1.99 1.76
N THR A 53 -9.80 2.32 2.31
CA THR A 53 -10.06 2.32 3.76
C THR A 53 -9.63 1.00 4.41
N GLY A 54 -8.89 1.09 5.50
CA GLY A 54 -8.43 -0.04 6.30
C GLY A 54 -7.22 -0.80 5.71
N VAL A 55 -6.74 -0.47 4.51
CA VAL A 55 -5.59 -1.16 3.89
C VAL A 55 -4.30 -0.72 4.58
N HIS A 56 -3.49 -1.70 4.98
CA HIS A 56 -2.15 -1.49 5.55
C HIS A 56 -1.08 -1.39 4.47
N ALA A 57 0.09 -0.89 4.82
CA ALA A 57 1.27 -0.97 3.98
C ALA A 57 2.53 -1.23 4.80
N ASN A 58 3.30 -2.24 4.39
CA ASN A 58 4.57 -2.56 5.04
C ASN A 58 5.73 -1.74 4.44
N ASN A 59 5.60 -1.29 3.19
CA ASN A 59 6.68 -0.65 2.44
C ASN A 59 6.10 0.28 1.38
N TYR A 60 5.58 1.42 1.83
CA TYR A 60 4.94 2.42 0.98
C TYR A 60 5.92 3.53 0.64
N CYS A 61 5.97 3.93 -0.62
CA CYS A 61 6.83 5.01 -1.10
C CYS A 61 6.04 6.30 -1.32
N PHE A 62 6.58 7.42 -0.85
CA PHE A 62 6.17 8.75 -1.31
C PHE A 62 7.37 9.61 -1.67
N SER A 63 7.15 10.66 -2.45
CA SER A 63 8.15 11.69 -2.73
C SER A 63 7.66 13.06 -2.26
N VAL A 64 8.60 13.91 -1.88
CA VAL A 64 8.32 15.29 -1.46
C VAL A 64 9.44 16.23 -1.91
N LEU A 65 9.05 17.34 -2.52
CA LEU A 65 9.94 18.44 -2.86
C LEU A 65 10.06 19.40 -1.66
N THR A 66 11.29 19.85 -1.36
CA THR A 66 11.58 20.69 -0.19
C THR A 66 12.77 21.60 -0.43
N GLU A 67 12.78 22.78 0.19
CA GLU A 67 13.94 23.67 0.29
C GLU A 67 14.78 23.37 1.56
N SER A 68 14.23 22.62 2.49
CA SER A 68 14.89 22.26 3.74
C SER A 68 16.18 21.47 3.48
N ARG A 69 17.23 21.79 4.25
CA ARG A 69 18.54 21.12 4.20
C ARG A 69 18.72 20.07 5.31
N ILE A 70 17.64 19.67 5.99
CA ILE A 70 17.70 18.66 7.05
C ILE A 70 18.28 17.36 6.45
N PRO A 71 19.32 16.75 7.05
CA PRO A 71 19.85 15.47 6.60
C PRO A 71 18.77 14.38 6.63
N PRO A 72 18.76 13.42 5.68
CA PRO A 72 17.73 12.37 5.59
C PRO A 72 17.53 11.59 6.92
N LEU A 73 18.58 11.26 7.63
CA LEU A 73 18.47 10.55 8.92
C LEU A 73 17.77 11.39 9.98
N ASN A 74 18.08 12.70 10.04
CA ASN A 74 17.45 13.62 10.99
C ASN A 74 15.97 13.87 10.62
N PHE A 75 15.65 13.91 9.33
CA PHE A 75 14.28 13.93 8.83
C PHE A 75 13.49 12.71 9.33
N VAL A 76 14.01 11.48 9.13
CA VAL A 76 13.37 10.25 9.61
C VAL A 76 13.11 10.29 11.10
N ARG A 77 14.11 10.64 11.90
CA ARG A 77 13.97 10.75 13.37
C ARG A 77 12.97 11.83 13.79
N GLY A 78 13.05 12.99 13.14
CA GLY A 78 12.19 14.12 13.45
C GLY A 78 10.71 13.85 13.14
N VAL A 79 10.43 13.19 12.01
CA VAL A 79 9.07 12.84 11.62
C VAL A 79 8.52 11.71 12.49
N ASN A 80 9.30 10.65 12.74
CA ASN A 80 8.88 9.53 13.60
C ASN A 80 8.58 9.97 15.04
N GLY A 81 9.31 10.96 15.57
CA GLY A 81 9.03 11.51 16.90
C GLY A 81 7.71 12.29 16.99
N ARG A 82 6.99 12.48 15.89
CA ARG A 82 5.72 13.22 15.83
C ARG A 82 4.57 12.38 15.26
N LEU A 83 4.87 11.26 14.60
CA LEU A 83 3.86 10.36 14.05
C LEU A 83 3.15 9.57 15.15
N PRO A 84 1.89 9.18 14.93
CA PRO A 84 1.22 8.20 15.78
C PRO A 84 1.84 6.81 15.62
N ASP A 85 1.59 5.92 16.59
CA ASP A 85 2.21 4.58 16.66
C ASP A 85 1.86 3.66 15.46
N ASP A 86 0.81 3.98 14.72
CA ASP A 86 0.35 3.20 13.57
C ASP A 86 0.95 3.65 12.22
N ILE A 87 1.85 4.66 12.22
CA ILE A 87 2.60 5.13 11.04
C ILE A 87 4.07 5.28 11.39
N SER A 88 4.96 4.79 10.54
CA SER A 88 6.42 4.93 10.72
C SER A 88 7.14 5.19 9.41
N ILE A 89 8.07 6.14 9.41
CA ILE A 89 9.03 6.34 8.32
C ILE A 89 10.17 5.34 8.50
N LEU A 90 10.42 4.56 7.47
CA LEU A 90 11.45 3.51 7.47
C LEU A 90 12.80 4.03 6.96
N SER A 91 12.77 4.83 5.90
CA SER A 91 13.96 5.42 5.30
C SER A 91 13.65 6.69 4.52
N CYS A 92 14.68 7.49 4.29
CA CYS A 92 14.65 8.67 3.45
C CYS A 92 15.95 8.77 2.69
N GLU A 93 15.85 9.06 1.40
CA GLU A 93 17.00 9.33 0.53
C GLU A 93 16.70 10.49 -0.42
N GLU A 94 17.76 11.21 -0.81
CA GLU A 94 17.65 12.25 -1.81
C GLU A 94 17.70 11.61 -3.21
N VAL A 95 16.81 12.06 -4.09
CA VAL A 95 16.65 11.52 -5.45
C VAL A 95 16.64 12.66 -6.47
N PRO A 96 16.86 12.38 -7.77
CA PRO A 96 16.70 13.38 -8.81
C PRO A 96 15.38 14.12 -8.75
N GLU A 97 15.37 15.38 -9.13
CA GLU A 97 14.20 16.28 -9.00
C GLU A 97 12.98 15.79 -9.80
N ASP A 98 13.22 15.09 -10.90
CA ASP A 98 12.20 14.50 -11.78
C ASP A 98 11.59 13.19 -11.24
N PHE A 99 12.14 12.62 -10.15
CA PHE A 99 11.56 11.43 -9.54
C PHE A 99 10.16 11.72 -8.99
N HIS A 100 9.19 10.87 -9.33
CA HIS A 100 7.83 10.96 -8.83
C HIS A 100 7.37 9.58 -8.36
N ALA A 101 7.10 9.41 -7.07
CA ALA A 101 6.82 8.10 -6.47
C ALA A 101 5.73 7.30 -7.21
N ARG A 102 4.70 7.97 -7.75
CA ARG A 102 3.63 7.31 -8.52
C ARG A 102 4.07 6.88 -9.91
N PHE A 103 4.76 7.75 -10.65
CA PHE A 103 5.09 7.51 -12.06
C PHE A 103 6.38 6.72 -12.22
N SER A 104 7.29 6.83 -11.26
CA SER A 104 8.52 6.03 -11.22
C SER A 104 8.31 4.62 -10.63
N CYS A 105 7.11 4.33 -10.11
CA CYS A 105 6.77 3.02 -9.56
C CYS A 105 6.65 1.99 -10.68
N LYS A 106 7.52 0.96 -10.64
CA LYS A 106 7.56 -0.09 -11.67
C LYS A 106 6.66 -1.28 -11.36
N ALA A 107 6.42 -1.53 -10.08
CA ALA A 107 5.59 -2.64 -9.64
C ALA A 107 5.00 -2.39 -8.26
N LYS A 108 3.88 -3.05 -7.96
CA LYS A 108 3.22 -3.07 -6.65
C LYS A 108 2.96 -4.51 -6.27
N GLU A 109 3.10 -4.78 -4.98
CA GLU A 109 2.79 -6.08 -4.40
C GLU A 109 1.74 -5.92 -3.32
N TYR A 110 0.74 -6.79 -3.34
CA TYR A 110 -0.27 -6.89 -2.31
C TYR A 110 -0.22 -8.25 -1.64
N ILE A 111 -0.42 -8.26 -0.33
CA ILE A 111 -0.55 -9.48 0.47
C ILE A 111 -1.96 -9.47 1.06
N TYR A 112 -2.77 -10.47 0.68
CA TYR A 112 -4.05 -10.73 1.31
C TYR A 112 -3.87 -11.90 2.29
N LYS A 113 -4.18 -11.66 3.56
CA LYS A 113 -4.02 -12.66 4.62
C LYS A 113 -5.37 -13.24 5.00
N ILE A 114 -5.43 -14.57 5.07
CA ILE A 114 -6.60 -15.31 5.56
C ILE A 114 -6.17 -16.13 6.77
N HIS A 115 -6.88 -15.99 7.87
CA HIS A 115 -6.82 -16.91 8.99
C HIS A 115 -7.87 -18.01 8.75
N ASN A 116 -7.43 -19.18 8.28
CA ASN A 116 -8.28 -20.31 7.91
C ASN A 116 -8.36 -21.33 9.05
N SER A 117 -9.26 -21.08 9.97
CA SER A 117 -9.43 -21.86 11.20
C SER A 117 -10.87 -21.81 11.69
N GLU A 118 -11.31 -22.79 12.46
CA GLU A 118 -12.63 -22.79 13.09
C GLU A 118 -12.81 -21.59 14.04
N SER A 119 -11.76 -21.25 14.79
CA SER A 119 -11.77 -20.16 15.78
C SER A 119 -11.05 -18.92 15.25
N LYS A 120 -11.55 -17.72 15.64
CA LYS A 120 -10.85 -16.46 15.38
C LYS A 120 -9.57 -16.35 16.20
N ASN A 121 -8.55 -15.73 15.63
CA ASN A 121 -7.37 -15.30 16.36
C ASN A 121 -7.47 -13.80 16.69
N PRO A 122 -7.61 -13.41 17.98
CA PRO A 122 -7.74 -12.01 18.36
C PRO A 122 -6.48 -11.18 18.08
N PHE A 123 -5.29 -11.80 17.96
CA PHE A 123 -4.04 -11.13 17.60
C PHE A 123 -3.90 -10.84 16.11
N GLU A 124 -4.75 -11.45 15.29
CA GLU A 124 -4.83 -11.25 13.84
C GLU A 124 -5.99 -10.33 13.43
N THR A 125 -6.73 -9.79 14.40
CA THR A 125 -7.82 -8.83 14.15
C THR A 125 -7.28 -7.64 13.34
N ASP A 126 -8.01 -7.24 12.30
CA ASP A 126 -7.64 -6.20 11.33
C ASP A 126 -6.43 -6.52 10.44
N LEU A 127 -5.72 -7.62 10.68
CA LEU A 127 -4.55 -8.03 9.91
C LEU A 127 -4.82 -9.19 8.95
N SER A 128 -5.88 -9.97 9.21
CA SER A 128 -6.28 -11.11 8.38
C SER A 128 -7.80 -11.23 8.29
N TYR A 129 -8.28 -11.82 7.20
CA TYR A 129 -9.67 -12.21 7.04
C TYR A 129 -9.88 -13.60 7.65
N HIS A 130 -10.77 -13.72 8.63
CA HIS A 130 -11.11 -15.01 9.22
C HIS A 130 -12.09 -15.77 8.34
N TYR A 131 -11.70 -16.97 7.90
CA TYR A 131 -12.54 -17.87 7.12
C TYR A 131 -12.57 -19.27 7.73
N ARG A 132 -13.75 -19.72 8.15
CA ARG A 132 -13.93 -20.94 8.97
C ARG A 132 -13.87 -22.25 8.18
N ARG A 133 -14.31 -22.23 6.91
CA ARG A 133 -14.39 -23.44 6.10
C ARG A 133 -13.00 -23.78 5.56
N PRO A 134 -12.63 -25.09 5.49
CA PRO A 134 -11.37 -25.47 4.85
C PRO A 134 -11.25 -24.90 3.43
N LEU A 135 -10.09 -24.36 3.12
CA LEU A 135 -9.74 -23.87 1.79
C LEU A 135 -8.98 -24.97 1.02
N ASP A 136 -9.40 -25.22 -0.22
CA ASP A 136 -8.65 -26.08 -1.11
C ASP A 136 -7.49 -25.31 -1.74
N ALA A 137 -6.31 -25.51 -1.19
CA ALA A 137 -5.09 -24.83 -1.62
C ALA A 137 -4.71 -25.10 -3.06
N GLU A 138 -4.92 -26.32 -3.55
CA GLU A 138 -4.59 -26.71 -4.93
C GLU A 138 -5.54 -26.05 -5.93
N LEU A 139 -6.82 -25.98 -5.59
CA LEU A 139 -7.80 -25.28 -6.42
C LEU A 139 -7.50 -23.79 -6.50
N ILE A 140 -7.13 -23.15 -5.36
CA ILE A 140 -6.75 -21.73 -5.31
C ILE A 140 -5.50 -21.50 -6.15
N ARG A 141 -4.46 -22.35 -6.06
CA ARG A 141 -3.24 -22.22 -6.88
C ARG A 141 -3.54 -22.30 -8.38
N LYS A 142 -4.34 -23.30 -8.79
CA LYS A 142 -4.75 -23.45 -10.19
C LYS A 142 -5.54 -22.24 -10.71
N ALA A 143 -6.38 -21.66 -9.88
CA ALA A 143 -7.10 -20.43 -10.24
C ALA A 143 -6.13 -19.24 -10.34
N ALA A 144 -5.20 -19.08 -9.39
CA ALA A 144 -4.22 -18.02 -9.35
C ALA A 144 -3.32 -17.98 -10.60
N GLU A 145 -2.93 -19.13 -11.12
CA GLU A 145 -2.13 -19.24 -12.37
C GLU A 145 -2.79 -18.57 -13.57
N LYS A 146 -4.15 -18.54 -13.63
CA LYS A 146 -4.89 -17.91 -14.71
C LYS A 146 -4.80 -16.39 -14.74
N PHE A 147 -4.42 -15.78 -13.63
CA PHE A 147 -4.24 -14.34 -13.53
C PHE A 147 -2.85 -13.87 -13.94
N VAL A 148 -1.86 -14.79 -13.96
CA VAL A 148 -0.47 -14.43 -14.30
C VAL A 148 -0.38 -14.10 -15.80
N GLY A 149 0.33 -13.02 -16.12
CA GLY A 149 0.48 -12.50 -17.47
C GLY A 149 -0.25 -11.18 -17.69
N THR A 150 -0.40 -10.81 -18.94
CA THR A 150 -1.05 -9.56 -19.37
C THR A 150 -2.47 -9.85 -19.86
N HIS A 151 -3.45 -9.30 -19.16
CA HIS A 151 -4.88 -9.53 -19.42
C HIS A 151 -5.68 -8.24 -19.29
N ASP A 152 -6.89 -8.24 -19.86
CA ASP A 152 -7.89 -7.23 -19.54
C ASP A 152 -8.61 -7.60 -18.23
N PHE A 153 -8.38 -6.79 -17.19
CA PHE A 153 -8.94 -7.00 -15.87
C PHE A 153 -10.21 -6.16 -15.59
N CYS A 154 -10.92 -5.68 -16.62
CA CYS A 154 -12.14 -4.90 -16.40
C CYS A 154 -13.17 -5.65 -15.56
N ALA A 155 -13.37 -6.96 -15.80
CA ALA A 155 -14.28 -7.80 -15.02
C ALA A 155 -13.90 -7.94 -13.54
N PHE A 156 -12.66 -7.62 -13.16
CA PHE A 156 -12.13 -7.62 -11.80
C PHE A 156 -11.99 -6.22 -11.20
N SER A 157 -12.72 -5.24 -11.74
CA SER A 157 -12.76 -3.88 -11.19
C SER A 157 -14.16 -3.47 -10.84
N SER A 158 -14.31 -2.76 -9.74
CA SER A 158 -15.61 -2.17 -9.37
C SER A 158 -16.02 -1.00 -10.27
N ASP A 159 -15.06 -0.38 -10.96
CA ASP A 159 -15.29 0.71 -11.90
C ASP A 159 -14.17 0.79 -12.93
N CYS A 160 -14.56 0.74 -14.21
CA CYS A 160 -13.67 0.86 -15.37
C CYS A 160 -13.94 2.09 -16.22
N SER A 161 -14.99 2.87 -15.94
CA SER A 161 -15.53 3.92 -16.83
C SER A 161 -14.51 4.99 -17.20
N ASP A 162 -13.69 5.44 -16.23
CA ASP A 162 -12.73 6.54 -16.41
C ASP A 162 -11.30 6.07 -16.69
N LYS A 163 -11.08 4.80 -17.03
CA LYS A 163 -9.74 4.26 -17.22
C LYS A 163 -9.31 4.33 -18.68
N LYS A 164 -8.10 4.86 -18.92
CA LYS A 164 -7.47 4.82 -20.27
C LYS A 164 -7.26 3.39 -20.77
N THR A 165 -6.98 2.48 -19.85
CA THR A 165 -6.80 1.05 -20.13
C THR A 165 -7.10 0.22 -18.90
N THR A 166 -7.69 -0.96 -19.09
CA THR A 166 -7.96 -1.99 -18.07
C THR A 166 -6.97 -3.14 -18.13
N ILE A 167 -6.06 -3.10 -19.13
CA ILE A 167 -5.00 -4.09 -19.28
C ILE A 167 -3.98 -3.91 -18.17
N ARG A 168 -3.64 -5.02 -17.47
CA ARG A 168 -2.60 -5.07 -16.43
C ARG A 168 -1.76 -6.32 -16.64
N THR A 169 -0.53 -6.24 -16.15
CA THR A 169 0.40 -7.38 -16.13
C THR A 169 0.60 -7.84 -14.71
N ILE A 170 0.18 -9.07 -14.41
CA ILE A 170 0.47 -9.74 -13.14
C ILE A 170 1.74 -10.55 -13.32
N TYR A 171 2.79 -10.21 -12.57
CA TYR A 171 4.09 -10.85 -12.64
C TYR A 171 4.12 -12.18 -11.91
N TYR A 172 3.41 -12.26 -10.77
CA TYR A 172 3.16 -13.49 -10.05
C TYR A 172 1.93 -13.39 -9.15
N PHE A 173 1.38 -14.55 -8.86
CA PHE A 173 0.26 -14.75 -7.94
C PHE A 173 0.56 -16.01 -7.13
N ASN A 174 1.13 -15.85 -5.93
CA ASN A 174 1.62 -16.93 -5.09
C ASN A 174 0.71 -17.16 -3.89
N ILE A 175 0.61 -18.44 -3.46
CA ILE A 175 -0.13 -18.85 -2.27
C ILE A 175 0.83 -19.52 -1.30
N GLU A 176 1.00 -18.94 -0.12
CA GLU A 176 1.77 -19.49 0.99
C GLU A 176 0.81 -19.96 2.07
N ILE A 177 1.01 -21.19 2.56
CA ILE A 177 0.20 -21.78 3.62
C ILE A 177 1.13 -22.24 4.73
N ALA A 178 0.85 -21.77 5.95
CA ALA A 178 1.59 -22.15 7.15
C ALA A 178 0.60 -22.32 8.32
N GLY A 179 0.24 -23.56 8.62
CA GLY A 179 -0.82 -23.87 9.58
C GLY A 179 -2.14 -23.22 9.15
N ASP A 180 -2.73 -22.45 10.04
CA ASP A 180 -4.00 -21.73 9.80
C ASP A 180 -3.82 -20.43 8.97
N SER A 181 -2.59 -20.05 8.65
CA SER A 181 -2.31 -18.83 7.89
C SER A 181 -2.20 -19.11 6.41
N VAL A 182 -3.04 -18.45 5.61
CA VAL A 182 -2.96 -18.44 4.14
C VAL A 182 -2.62 -17.02 3.71
N LYS A 183 -1.53 -16.85 2.97
CA LYS A 183 -1.12 -15.59 2.37
C LYS A 183 -1.20 -15.69 0.86
N ILE A 184 -1.90 -14.76 0.27
CA ILE A 184 -2.00 -14.58 -1.17
C ILE A 184 -1.13 -13.38 -1.54
N LEU A 185 -0.07 -13.59 -2.31
CA LEU A 185 0.88 -12.57 -2.74
C LEU A 185 0.67 -12.30 -4.23
N VAL A 186 0.33 -11.07 -4.57
CA VAL A 186 0.08 -10.66 -5.96
C VAL A 186 0.96 -9.46 -6.30
N LYS A 187 1.79 -9.59 -7.33
CA LYS A 187 2.62 -8.50 -7.84
C LYS A 187 2.29 -8.21 -9.30
N GLY A 188 2.15 -6.93 -9.62
CA GLY A 188 1.87 -6.48 -10.98
C GLY A 188 2.37 -5.06 -11.24
N ASP A 189 2.24 -4.61 -12.48
CA ASP A 189 2.56 -3.24 -12.92
C ASP A 189 1.59 -2.20 -12.34
N GLY A 190 0.36 -2.63 -12.05
CA GLY A 190 -0.70 -1.82 -11.45
C GLY A 190 -1.95 -2.62 -11.20
N PHE A 191 -2.88 -2.04 -10.44
CA PHE A 191 -4.16 -2.68 -10.11
C PHE A 191 -5.30 -1.70 -10.35
N LEU A 192 -6.44 -2.21 -10.79
CA LEU A 192 -7.69 -1.46 -10.90
C LEU A 192 -8.35 -1.32 -9.53
N TYR A 193 -9.39 -0.52 -9.46
CA TYR A 193 -10.15 -0.31 -8.23
C TYR A 193 -10.77 -1.62 -7.74
N ASN A 194 -10.52 -1.96 -6.49
CA ASN A 194 -10.93 -3.22 -5.83
C ASN A 194 -10.40 -4.51 -6.47
N MET A 195 -9.53 -4.46 -7.47
CA MET A 195 -9.07 -5.62 -8.24
C MET A 195 -8.55 -6.75 -7.35
N ILE A 196 -7.70 -6.45 -6.36
CA ILE A 196 -7.16 -7.45 -5.42
C ILE A 196 -8.24 -8.14 -4.57
N ARG A 197 -9.34 -7.44 -4.27
CA ARG A 197 -10.43 -7.99 -3.47
C ARG A 197 -11.35 -8.89 -4.28
N ILE A 198 -11.46 -8.65 -5.59
CA ILE A 198 -12.35 -9.35 -6.51
C ILE A 198 -11.67 -10.62 -7.07
N MET A 199 -10.36 -10.58 -7.30
CA MET A 199 -9.55 -11.75 -7.68
C MET A 199 -9.56 -12.81 -6.59
#